data_bf0456f990a63962694f8c92719ed18e
#
_entry.id   bf0456f990a63962694f8c92719ed18e
#
_cell.length_a   1.000
_cell.length_b   1.000
_cell.length_c   1.000
_cell.angle_alpha   90.00
_cell.angle_beta   90.00
_cell.angle_gamma   90.00
#
_symmetry.space_group_name_H-M   'P 1'
#
loop_
_entity.id
_entity.type
_entity.pdbx_description
1 polymer ?
#
loop_
_entity_poly.entity_id
_entity_poly.type
_entity_poly.pdbx_seq_one_letter_code
_entity_poly.pdbx_strand_id
1 'polypeptide(L)'
;MSSPGPTPGAALAAELRTLAEDDGRRTPMNVVLHAAARGSLSEDQWFRLLGRLWTLKRVMYYVYGSWALGLNVNEFPSSVAYLFGKQIYDDSTHEMQYLDEILRRGWVRTQREAFRHPYCAFTPATRLAYFVFALRALTNYRQNIRIAALNLGAKVIELGWLERFAETVPDDRLRAIFAGQVPETRSHVLGGRLIVERFVTAPVDAGLCRIDHAGVRENYLFALDEIAAFTLGVAEPAGEVNLARHLD
;
A
#
# COMPACT_ATOMS: atom_id res chain seq x y z
N MET A 1 -10.47 40.66 4.01
CA MET A 1 -11.16 39.43 4.52
C MET A 1 -10.12 38.35 4.62
N SER A 2 -9.73 37.95 5.82
CA SER A 2 -8.78 36.86 6.04
C SER A 2 -9.43 35.56 5.59
N SER A 3 -8.76 34.75 4.76
CA SER A 3 -9.23 33.42 4.39
C SER A 3 -9.43 32.60 5.68
N PRO A 4 -10.54 31.87 5.84
CA PRO A 4 -10.72 30.98 6.99
C PRO A 4 -9.55 30.00 7.04
N GLY A 5 -8.99 29.79 8.23
CA GLY A 5 -7.92 28.80 8.45
C GLY A 5 -8.37 27.39 8.06
N PRO A 6 -7.44 26.46 7.90
CA PRO A 6 -7.77 25.09 7.51
C PRO A 6 -8.72 24.45 8.55
N THR A 7 -9.67 23.65 8.06
CA THR A 7 -10.54 22.85 8.94
C THR A 7 -9.71 21.83 9.75
N PRO A 8 -10.20 21.36 10.91
CA PRO A 8 -9.50 20.31 11.68
C PRO A 8 -9.14 19.08 10.84
N GLY A 9 -10.04 18.64 9.96
CA GLY A 9 -9.79 17.53 9.05
C GLY A 9 -8.71 17.82 8.01
N ALA A 10 -8.64 19.04 7.47
CA ALA A 10 -7.60 19.43 6.52
C ALA A 10 -6.21 19.49 7.18
N ALA A 11 -6.12 20.03 8.38
CA ALA A 11 -4.88 20.05 9.16
C ALA A 11 -4.40 18.64 9.47
N LEU A 12 -5.31 17.75 9.89
CA LEU A 12 -5.02 16.35 10.14
C LEU A 12 -4.55 15.63 8.88
N ALA A 13 -5.24 15.79 7.75
CA ALA A 13 -4.85 15.12 6.50
C ALA A 13 -3.43 15.53 6.05
N ALA A 14 -3.06 16.79 6.22
CA ALA A 14 -1.71 17.28 5.94
C ALA A 14 -0.67 16.67 6.90
N GLU A 15 -0.96 16.63 8.21
CA GLU A 15 -0.13 15.97 9.23
C GLU A 15 0.16 14.51 8.86
N LEU A 16 -0.90 13.73 8.62
CA LEU A 16 -0.79 12.30 8.33
C LEU A 16 0.00 12.03 7.05
N ARG A 17 -0.23 12.83 6.02
CA ARG A 17 0.51 12.74 4.76
C ARG A 17 2.01 13.00 4.97
N THR A 18 2.36 14.06 5.71
CA THR A 18 3.78 14.39 6.00
C THR A 18 4.47 13.25 6.72
N LEU A 19 3.84 12.63 7.73
CA LEU A 19 4.40 11.48 8.44
C LEU A 19 4.67 10.30 7.50
N ALA A 20 3.76 10.01 6.58
CA ALA A 20 3.93 8.91 5.63
C ALA A 20 5.00 9.23 4.55
N GLU A 21 5.11 10.48 4.11
CA GLU A 21 6.18 10.92 3.21
C GLU A 21 7.56 10.81 3.87
N ASP A 22 7.67 11.15 5.16
CA ASP A 22 8.90 11.00 5.93
C ASP A 22 9.32 9.52 6.04
N ASP A 23 8.38 8.64 6.32
CA ASP A 23 8.63 7.19 6.34
C ASP A 23 9.02 6.67 4.95
N GLY A 24 8.35 7.11 3.90
CA GLY A 24 8.68 6.76 2.52
C GLY A 24 10.10 7.16 2.12
N ARG A 25 10.65 8.24 2.70
CA ARG A 25 12.06 8.64 2.49
C ARG A 25 13.07 7.72 3.19
N ARG A 26 12.65 7.02 4.23
CA ARG A 26 13.51 6.17 5.07
C ARG A 26 13.36 4.68 4.82
N THR A 27 12.43 4.28 3.97
CA THR A 27 12.16 2.86 3.72
C THR A 27 13.38 2.15 3.12
N PRO A 28 13.69 0.91 3.54
CA PRO A 28 14.72 0.06 2.94
C PRO A 28 14.49 -0.23 1.46
N MET A 29 13.27 -0.08 0.96
CA MET A 29 12.99 -0.15 -0.47
C MET A 29 13.85 0.83 -1.28
N ASN A 30 14.37 1.90 -0.67
CA ASN A 30 15.29 2.83 -1.31
C ASN A 30 16.61 2.18 -1.74
N VAL A 31 17.08 1.15 -1.03
CA VAL A 31 18.29 0.40 -1.41
C VAL A 31 18.02 -0.42 -2.67
N VAL A 32 16.85 -1.05 -2.74
CA VAL A 32 16.39 -1.77 -3.96
C VAL A 32 16.25 -0.81 -5.13
N LEU A 33 15.67 0.38 -4.90
CA LEU A 33 15.54 1.45 -5.90
C LEU A 33 16.92 1.87 -6.46
N HIS A 34 17.90 2.08 -5.59
CA HIS A 34 19.25 2.43 -6.03
C HIS A 34 19.92 1.31 -6.84
N ALA A 35 19.72 0.05 -6.47
CA ALA A 35 20.22 -1.08 -7.23
C ALA A 35 19.53 -1.19 -8.60
N ALA A 36 18.19 -1.03 -8.63
CA ALA A 36 17.40 -1.03 -9.85
C ALA A 36 17.83 0.10 -10.81
N ALA A 37 17.98 1.33 -10.30
CA ALA A 37 18.38 2.50 -11.09
C ALA A 37 19.76 2.33 -11.77
N ARG A 38 20.67 1.60 -11.12
CA ARG A 38 22.00 1.28 -11.68
C ARG A 38 22.00 0.07 -12.60
N GLY A 39 20.84 -0.57 -12.82
CA GLY A 39 20.75 -1.82 -13.57
C GLY A 39 21.51 -2.99 -12.92
N SER A 40 21.73 -2.94 -11.59
CA SER A 40 22.52 -3.94 -10.88
C SER A 40 21.68 -5.09 -10.29
N LEU A 41 20.36 -5.05 -10.40
CA LEU A 41 19.51 -6.17 -10.01
C LEU A 41 19.60 -7.29 -11.07
N SER A 42 19.91 -8.51 -10.61
CA SER A 42 19.85 -9.71 -11.45
C SER A 42 18.40 -10.08 -11.81
N GLU A 43 18.22 -10.97 -12.79
CA GLU A 43 16.92 -11.53 -13.16
C GLU A 43 16.25 -12.23 -11.96
N ASP A 44 17.00 -12.94 -11.13
CA ASP A 44 16.49 -13.57 -9.89
C ASP A 44 16.00 -12.52 -8.88
N GLN A 45 16.74 -11.43 -8.71
CA GLN A 45 16.35 -10.33 -7.83
C GLN A 45 15.11 -9.59 -8.33
N TRP A 46 14.98 -9.40 -9.65
CA TRP A 46 13.76 -8.86 -10.25
C TRP A 46 12.57 -9.79 -10.03
N PHE A 47 12.74 -11.10 -10.17
CA PHE A 47 11.67 -12.03 -9.88
C PHE A 47 11.25 -12.00 -8.41
N ARG A 48 12.20 -11.96 -7.48
CA ARG A 48 11.92 -11.80 -6.05
C ARG A 48 11.11 -10.53 -5.78
N LEU A 49 11.54 -9.40 -6.33
CA LEU A 49 10.86 -8.12 -6.18
C LEU A 49 9.43 -8.16 -6.71
N LEU A 50 9.26 -8.53 -7.99
CA LEU A 50 7.94 -8.53 -8.63
C LEU A 50 7.00 -9.54 -7.99
N GLY A 51 7.49 -10.72 -7.61
CA GLY A 51 6.70 -11.73 -6.91
C GLY A 51 6.17 -11.24 -5.57
N ARG A 52 6.99 -10.52 -4.80
CA ARG A 52 6.56 -9.91 -3.52
C ARG A 52 5.63 -8.71 -3.72
N LEU A 53 5.91 -7.86 -4.71
CA LEU A 53 5.01 -6.74 -5.04
C LEU A 53 3.65 -7.25 -5.53
N TRP A 54 3.61 -8.30 -6.36
CA TRP A 54 2.38 -8.98 -6.74
C TRP A 54 1.58 -9.43 -5.51
N THR A 55 2.22 -10.06 -4.53
CA THR A 55 1.59 -10.51 -3.29
C THR A 55 1.08 -9.33 -2.45
N LEU A 56 1.88 -8.25 -2.35
CA LEU A 56 1.49 -7.05 -1.60
C LEU A 56 0.26 -6.36 -2.22
N LYS A 57 0.19 -6.27 -3.55
CA LYS A 57 -0.98 -5.72 -4.24
C LYS A 57 -2.23 -6.56 -4.00
N ARG A 58 -2.12 -7.88 -3.95
CA ARG A 58 -3.23 -8.76 -3.59
C ARG A 58 -3.75 -8.48 -2.18
N VAL A 59 -2.87 -8.23 -1.22
CA VAL A 59 -3.29 -7.78 0.12
C VAL A 59 -4.14 -6.53 0.03
N MET A 60 -3.71 -5.53 -0.74
CA MET A 60 -4.39 -4.24 -0.81
C MET A 60 -5.82 -4.36 -1.36
N TYR A 61 -6.02 -4.99 -2.50
CA TYR A 61 -7.38 -5.06 -3.05
C TYR A 61 -8.30 -6.00 -2.25
N TYR A 62 -7.79 -7.04 -1.59
CA TYR A 62 -8.57 -7.87 -0.69
C TYR A 62 -9.06 -7.09 0.54
N VAL A 63 -8.25 -6.18 1.07
CA VAL A 63 -8.64 -5.30 2.17
C VAL A 63 -9.79 -4.40 1.77
N TYR A 64 -9.71 -3.75 0.61
CA TYR A 64 -10.80 -2.90 0.11
C TYR A 64 -12.04 -3.72 -0.25
N GLY A 65 -11.88 -4.93 -0.76
CA GLY A 65 -12.98 -5.88 -0.99
C GLY A 65 -13.68 -6.27 0.31
N SER A 66 -12.92 -6.53 1.37
CA SER A 66 -13.46 -6.81 2.72
C SER A 66 -14.24 -5.62 3.26
N TRP A 67 -13.74 -4.39 3.04
CA TRP A 67 -14.47 -3.17 3.37
C TRP A 67 -15.82 -3.10 2.63
N ALA A 68 -15.84 -3.38 1.33
CA ALA A 68 -17.07 -3.37 0.53
C ALA A 68 -18.12 -4.38 1.04
N LEU A 69 -17.69 -5.54 1.57
CA LEU A 69 -18.57 -6.55 2.17
C LEU A 69 -19.10 -6.12 3.55
N GLY A 70 -18.31 -5.32 4.29
CA GLY A 70 -18.68 -4.81 5.61
C GLY A 70 -19.47 -3.50 5.58
N LEU A 71 -19.80 -2.98 4.38
CA LEU A 71 -20.47 -1.70 4.22
C LEU A 71 -21.79 -1.63 4.94
N ASN A 72 -21.89 -0.69 5.86
CA ASN A 72 -23.18 -0.14 6.27
C ASN A 72 -23.61 0.89 5.22
N VAL A 73 -24.32 0.40 4.20
CA VAL A 73 -24.76 1.19 3.03
C VAL A 73 -25.53 2.46 3.38
N ASN A 74 -26.05 2.56 4.60
CA ASN A 74 -26.81 3.73 5.06
C ASN A 74 -25.91 4.88 5.56
N GLU A 75 -24.62 4.63 5.81
CA GLU A 75 -23.72 5.63 6.38
C GLU A 75 -22.80 6.31 5.36
N PHE A 76 -22.75 5.80 4.12
CA PHE A 76 -21.80 6.29 3.12
C PHE A 76 -22.46 7.02 1.96
N PRO A 77 -22.00 8.24 1.66
CA PRO A 77 -22.34 8.87 0.39
C PRO A 77 -21.88 8.01 -0.79
N SER A 78 -22.68 7.94 -1.84
CA SER A 78 -22.36 7.19 -3.07
C SER A 78 -20.96 7.55 -3.65
N SER A 79 -20.53 8.79 -3.45
CA SER A 79 -19.19 9.24 -3.86
C SER A 79 -18.04 8.51 -3.14
N VAL A 80 -18.20 8.17 -1.86
CA VAL A 80 -17.19 7.41 -1.10
C VAL A 80 -17.16 5.96 -1.57
N ALA A 81 -18.34 5.34 -1.76
CA ALA A 81 -18.46 4.00 -2.31
C ALA A 81 -17.83 3.90 -3.70
N TYR A 82 -18.05 4.90 -4.56
CA TYR A 82 -17.41 4.99 -5.88
C TYR A 82 -15.88 5.06 -5.79
N LEU A 83 -15.34 5.92 -4.93
CA LEU A 83 -13.88 6.06 -4.78
C LEU A 83 -13.21 4.74 -4.36
N PHE A 84 -13.78 4.03 -3.40
CA PHE A 84 -13.22 2.76 -2.94
C PHE A 84 -13.46 1.61 -3.94
N GLY A 85 -14.60 1.60 -4.63
CA GLY A 85 -14.86 0.65 -5.71
C GLY A 85 -13.86 0.81 -6.86
N LYS A 86 -13.57 2.06 -7.24
CA LYS A 86 -12.52 2.36 -8.23
C LYS A 86 -11.15 1.90 -7.74
N GLN A 87 -10.82 2.11 -6.47
CA GLN A 87 -9.55 1.69 -5.90
C GLN A 87 -9.36 0.17 -5.91
N ILE A 88 -10.43 -0.62 -5.65
CA ILE A 88 -10.40 -2.08 -5.79
C ILE A 88 -10.03 -2.47 -7.23
N TYR A 89 -10.68 -1.84 -8.21
CA TYR A 89 -10.42 -2.07 -9.62
C TYR A 89 -8.96 -1.74 -9.99
N ASP A 90 -8.48 -0.55 -9.61
CA ASP A 90 -7.12 -0.09 -9.90
C ASP A 90 -6.08 -1.04 -9.29
N ASP A 91 -6.20 -1.37 -8.00
CA ASP A 91 -5.23 -2.25 -7.32
C ASP A 91 -5.25 -3.69 -7.88
N SER A 92 -6.41 -4.20 -8.34
CA SER A 92 -6.47 -5.49 -9.04
C SER A 92 -5.81 -5.45 -10.41
N THR A 93 -5.91 -4.33 -11.12
CA THR A 93 -5.21 -4.12 -12.40
C THR A 93 -3.68 -4.07 -12.19
N HIS A 94 -3.22 -3.38 -11.15
CA HIS A 94 -1.80 -3.34 -10.79
C HIS A 94 -1.26 -4.72 -10.44
N GLU A 95 -2.04 -5.52 -9.73
CA GLU A 95 -1.69 -6.91 -9.40
C GLU A 95 -1.47 -7.72 -10.68
N MET A 96 -2.40 -7.62 -11.63
CA MET A 96 -2.30 -8.32 -12.92
C MET A 96 -1.06 -7.90 -13.71
N GLN A 97 -0.69 -6.63 -13.72
CA GLN A 97 0.51 -6.14 -14.43
C GLN A 97 1.80 -6.81 -13.92
N TYR A 98 1.93 -7.02 -12.61
CA TYR A 98 3.09 -7.74 -12.06
C TYR A 98 3.07 -9.23 -12.45
N LEU A 99 1.91 -9.88 -12.38
CA LEU A 99 1.78 -11.27 -12.78
C LEU A 99 2.09 -11.46 -14.26
N ASP A 100 1.55 -10.60 -15.12
CA ASP A 100 1.79 -10.65 -16.59
C ASP A 100 3.28 -10.50 -16.91
N GLU A 101 4.01 -9.65 -16.21
CA GLU A 101 5.45 -9.49 -16.40
C GLU A 101 6.23 -10.72 -15.92
N ILE A 102 5.84 -11.32 -14.79
CA ILE A 102 6.41 -12.58 -14.29
C ILE A 102 6.23 -13.71 -15.30
N LEU A 103 5.04 -13.85 -15.87
CA LEU A 103 4.72 -14.84 -16.90
C LEU A 103 5.48 -14.57 -18.21
N ARG A 104 5.52 -13.33 -18.67
CA ARG A 104 6.22 -12.92 -19.89
C ARG A 104 7.71 -13.21 -19.84
N ARG A 105 8.35 -13.01 -18.67
CA ARG A 105 9.78 -13.35 -18.49
C ARG A 105 10.03 -14.85 -18.36
N GLY A 106 8.98 -15.67 -18.31
CA GLY A 106 9.09 -17.12 -18.22
C GLY A 106 9.60 -17.62 -16.87
N TRP A 107 9.57 -16.80 -15.83
CA TRP A 107 9.97 -17.20 -14.48
C TRP A 107 9.04 -18.24 -13.88
N VAL A 108 7.76 -18.18 -14.25
CA VAL A 108 6.76 -19.24 -14.10
C VAL A 108 5.94 -19.34 -15.38
N ARG A 109 5.32 -20.50 -15.64
CA ARG A 109 4.56 -20.75 -16.86
C ARG A 109 3.08 -20.39 -16.74
N THR A 110 2.55 -20.44 -15.53
CA THR A 110 1.13 -20.24 -15.28
C THR A 110 0.92 -19.49 -13.96
N GLN A 111 -0.22 -18.80 -13.85
CA GLN A 111 -0.65 -18.20 -12.60
C GLN A 111 -0.71 -19.24 -11.44
N ARG A 112 -1.09 -20.50 -11.74
CA ARG A 112 -1.12 -21.56 -10.75
C ARG A 112 0.27 -21.90 -10.21
N GLU A 113 1.30 -21.84 -11.06
CA GLU A 113 2.70 -21.99 -10.63
C GLU A 113 3.13 -20.80 -9.78
N ALA A 114 2.77 -19.56 -10.18
CA ALA A 114 3.06 -18.36 -9.40
C ALA A 114 2.50 -18.48 -7.97
N PHE A 115 1.26 -18.93 -7.80
CA PHE A 115 0.67 -19.15 -6.47
C PHE A 115 1.42 -20.16 -5.58
N ARG A 116 2.23 -21.03 -6.17
CA ARG A 116 3.00 -22.05 -5.45
C ARG A 116 4.48 -21.70 -5.35
N HIS A 117 4.92 -20.68 -6.09
CA HIS A 117 6.33 -20.31 -6.12
C HIS A 117 6.72 -19.56 -4.83
N PRO A 118 7.84 -19.91 -4.18
CA PRO A 118 8.27 -19.27 -2.94
C PRO A 118 8.39 -17.75 -3.02
N TYR A 119 8.80 -17.21 -4.19
CA TYR A 119 8.95 -15.77 -4.41
C TYR A 119 7.60 -15.02 -4.48
N CYS A 120 6.53 -15.73 -4.73
CA CYS A 120 5.17 -15.22 -4.84
C CYS A 120 4.28 -15.61 -3.64
N ALA A 121 4.86 -16.17 -2.58
CA ALA A 121 4.13 -16.58 -1.40
C ALA A 121 3.81 -15.39 -0.48
N PHE A 122 2.70 -15.50 0.25
CA PHE A 122 2.43 -14.61 1.37
C PHE A 122 3.43 -14.87 2.50
N THR A 123 4.15 -13.85 2.88
CA THR A 123 5.11 -13.89 3.97
C THR A 123 4.44 -13.56 5.32
N PRO A 124 5.11 -13.79 6.46
CA PRO A 124 4.60 -13.35 7.75
C PRO A 124 4.27 -11.86 7.79
N ALA A 125 5.14 -11.01 7.23
CA ALA A 125 4.92 -9.56 7.19
C ALA A 125 3.72 -9.16 6.33
N THR A 126 3.58 -9.73 5.13
CA THR A 126 2.41 -9.47 4.27
C THR A 126 1.11 -10.01 4.86
N ARG A 127 1.14 -11.15 5.57
CA ARG A 127 -0.02 -11.68 6.29
C ARG A 127 -0.43 -10.79 7.45
N LEU A 128 0.55 -10.27 8.20
CA LEU A 128 0.28 -9.33 9.29
C LEU A 128 -0.30 -8.02 8.76
N ALA A 129 0.27 -7.46 7.69
CA ALA A 129 -0.27 -6.27 7.05
C ALA A 129 -1.72 -6.49 6.59
N TYR A 130 -2.02 -7.63 5.95
CA TYR A 130 -3.38 -7.99 5.58
C TYR A 130 -4.31 -8.02 6.81
N PHE A 131 -3.92 -8.72 7.87
CA PHE A 131 -4.74 -8.85 9.07
C PHE A 131 -5.01 -7.49 9.71
N VAL A 132 -3.98 -6.66 9.90
CA VAL A 132 -4.10 -5.33 10.49
C VAL A 132 -4.98 -4.41 9.64
N PHE A 133 -4.84 -4.45 8.32
CA PHE A 133 -5.64 -3.63 7.41
C PHE A 133 -7.08 -4.12 7.34
N ALA A 134 -7.31 -5.43 7.26
CA ALA A 134 -8.64 -6.03 7.20
C ALA A 134 -9.46 -5.77 8.46
N LEU A 135 -8.85 -5.84 9.65
CA LEU A 135 -9.52 -5.49 10.91
C LEU A 135 -10.07 -4.08 10.88
N ARG A 136 -9.32 -3.12 10.33
CA ARG A 136 -9.77 -1.74 10.18
C ARG A 136 -10.90 -1.61 9.17
N ALA A 137 -10.79 -2.31 8.06
CA ALA A 137 -11.80 -2.33 7.01
C ALA A 137 -13.13 -2.94 7.46
N LEU A 138 -13.09 -3.96 8.31
CA LEU A 138 -14.27 -4.67 8.81
C LEU A 138 -14.92 -4.04 10.04
N THR A 139 -14.29 -3.03 10.65
CA THR A 139 -14.86 -2.36 11.81
C THR A 139 -15.94 -1.38 11.39
N ASN A 140 -17.17 -1.57 11.84
CA ASN A 140 -18.31 -0.74 11.45
C ASN A 140 -18.26 0.71 11.93
N TYR A 141 -17.55 0.99 13.04
CA TYR A 141 -17.46 2.33 13.59
C TYR A 141 -16.46 3.19 12.81
N ARG A 142 -16.94 4.27 12.22
CA ARG A 142 -16.13 5.26 11.46
C ARG A 142 -15.28 4.61 10.34
N GLN A 143 -15.80 3.62 9.68
CA GLN A 143 -15.10 2.79 8.69
C GLN A 143 -14.46 3.61 7.56
N ASN A 144 -15.13 4.64 7.05
CA ASN A 144 -14.62 5.53 6.02
C ASN A 144 -13.32 6.24 6.44
N ILE A 145 -13.25 6.73 7.68
CA ILE A 145 -12.06 7.41 8.23
C ILE A 145 -10.92 6.40 8.39
N ARG A 146 -11.22 5.19 8.84
CA ARG A 146 -10.23 4.12 9.02
C ARG A 146 -9.60 3.69 7.70
N ILE A 147 -10.42 3.55 6.64
CA ILE A 147 -9.91 3.24 5.30
C ILE A 147 -9.16 4.44 4.70
N ALA A 148 -9.63 5.67 4.94
CA ALA A 148 -8.90 6.86 4.51
C ALA A 148 -7.51 6.96 5.15
N ALA A 149 -7.34 6.50 6.40
CA ALA A 149 -6.05 6.39 7.05
C ALA A 149 -5.09 5.42 6.31
N LEU A 150 -5.61 4.35 5.71
CA LEU A 150 -4.83 3.46 4.83
C LEU A 150 -4.30 4.21 3.61
N ASN A 151 -5.15 5.04 2.97
CA ASN A 151 -4.75 5.83 1.80
C ASN A 151 -3.72 6.91 2.14
N LEU A 152 -3.82 7.52 3.32
CA LEU A 152 -2.85 8.52 3.78
C LEU A 152 -1.58 7.92 4.40
N GLY A 153 -1.59 6.63 4.73
CA GLY A 153 -0.42 5.90 5.21
C GLY A 153 0.24 5.10 4.08
N ALA A 154 -0.24 3.88 3.85
CA ALA A 154 0.38 2.95 2.90
C ALA A 154 0.45 3.49 1.47
N LYS A 155 -0.63 4.14 0.96
CA LYS A 155 -0.64 4.66 -0.42
C LYS A 155 0.26 5.87 -0.62
N VAL A 156 0.52 6.68 0.41
CA VAL A 156 1.51 7.77 0.34
C VAL A 156 2.93 7.20 0.25
N ILE A 157 3.26 6.20 1.08
CA ILE A 157 4.56 5.52 1.02
C ILE A 157 4.72 4.82 -0.33
N GLU A 158 3.67 4.14 -0.80
CA GLU A 158 3.64 3.46 -2.10
C GLU A 158 3.89 4.44 -3.24
N LEU A 159 3.21 5.57 -3.26
CA LEU A 159 3.40 6.60 -4.29
C LEU A 159 4.86 7.05 -4.38
N GLY A 160 5.50 7.26 -3.23
CA GLY A 160 6.90 7.72 -3.19
C GLY A 160 7.90 6.74 -3.81
N TRP A 161 7.75 5.43 -3.65
CA TRP A 161 8.63 4.48 -4.30
C TRP A 161 8.22 4.16 -5.75
N LEU A 162 6.92 4.21 -6.09
CA LEU A 162 6.44 4.08 -7.47
C LEU A 162 6.99 5.18 -8.37
N GLU A 163 6.90 6.44 -7.94
CA GLU A 163 7.43 7.60 -8.68
C GLU A 163 8.92 7.41 -8.98
N ARG A 164 9.71 6.99 -8.00
CA ARG A 164 11.14 6.75 -8.18
C ARG A 164 11.46 5.59 -9.13
N PHE A 165 10.73 4.47 -9.04
CA PHE A 165 10.90 3.39 -10.02
C PHE A 165 10.52 3.84 -11.43
N ALA A 166 9.42 4.59 -11.56
CA ALA A 166 8.97 5.14 -12.83
C ALA A 166 9.99 6.09 -13.50
N GLU A 167 10.77 6.79 -12.68
CA GLU A 167 11.79 7.74 -13.16
C GLU A 167 13.13 7.07 -13.49
N THR A 168 13.51 6.06 -12.72
CA THR A 168 14.93 5.63 -12.67
C THR A 168 15.19 4.22 -13.20
N VAL A 169 14.19 3.35 -13.32
CA VAL A 169 14.42 1.96 -13.82
C VAL A 169 14.83 1.98 -15.28
N PRO A 170 15.97 1.36 -15.64
CA PRO A 170 16.46 1.35 -17.03
C PRO A 170 15.60 0.52 -17.99
N ASP A 171 14.98 -0.58 -17.50
CA ASP A 171 14.08 -1.43 -18.28
C ASP A 171 12.80 -0.67 -18.61
N ASP A 172 12.59 -0.34 -19.89
CA ASP A 172 11.46 0.48 -20.37
C ASP A 172 10.10 -0.13 -20.00
N ARG A 173 10.00 -1.45 -20.03
CA ARG A 173 8.75 -2.13 -19.73
C ARG A 173 8.42 -2.10 -18.25
N LEU A 174 9.40 -2.39 -17.38
CA LEU A 174 9.22 -2.26 -15.95
C LEU A 174 8.92 -0.81 -15.55
N ARG A 175 9.65 0.14 -16.15
CA ARG A 175 9.38 1.57 -15.94
C ARG A 175 7.95 1.93 -16.33
N ALA A 176 7.43 1.42 -17.45
CA ALA A 176 6.04 1.66 -17.87
C ALA A 176 5.02 1.06 -16.91
N ILE A 177 5.28 -0.13 -16.34
CA ILE A 177 4.41 -0.76 -15.33
C ILE A 177 4.32 0.13 -14.08
N PHE A 178 5.45 0.62 -13.57
CA PHE A 178 5.46 1.50 -12.40
C PHE A 178 4.84 2.86 -12.70
N ALA A 179 5.17 3.47 -13.84
CA ALA A 179 4.63 4.75 -14.26
C ALA A 179 3.11 4.74 -14.44
N GLY A 180 2.56 3.64 -14.96
CA GLY A 180 1.11 3.47 -15.13
C GLY A 180 0.34 3.49 -13.80
N GLN A 181 0.96 3.07 -12.70
CA GLN A 181 0.32 3.02 -11.38
C GLN A 181 0.34 4.38 -10.64
N VAL A 182 1.23 5.30 -11.01
CA VAL A 182 1.41 6.59 -10.31
C VAL A 182 0.14 7.45 -10.31
N PRO A 183 -0.55 7.71 -11.45
CA PRO A 183 -1.75 8.55 -11.46
C PRO A 183 -2.87 8.00 -10.58
N GLU A 184 -3.08 6.69 -10.61
CA GLU A 184 -4.13 6.01 -9.85
C GLU A 184 -3.81 6.03 -8.36
N THR A 185 -2.58 5.70 -7.96
CA THR A 185 -2.15 5.79 -6.55
C THR A 185 -2.24 7.22 -6.02
N ARG A 186 -1.91 8.23 -6.84
CA ARG A 186 -2.09 9.66 -6.50
C ARG A 186 -3.57 10.00 -6.29
N SER A 187 -4.46 9.43 -7.10
CA SER A 187 -5.91 9.57 -6.93
C SER A 187 -6.41 8.93 -5.62
N HIS A 188 -5.86 7.77 -5.22
CA HIS A 188 -6.19 7.12 -3.95
C HIS A 188 -5.78 7.99 -2.75
N VAL A 189 -4.59 8.57 -2.78
CA VAL A 189 -4.12 9.52 -1.75
C VAL A 189 -5.05 10.74 -1.66
N LEU A 190 -5.42 11.31 -2.81
CA LEU A 190 -6.38 12.42 -2.86
C LEU A 190 -7.74 12.03 -2.26
N GLY A 191 -8.26 10.85 -2.61
CA GLY A 191 -9.50 10.32 -2.04
C GLY A 191 -9.45 10.19 -0.52
N GLY A 192 -8.35 9.64 0.02
CA GLY A 192 -8.11 9.56 1.46
C GLY A 192 -8.13 10.93 2.13
N ARG A 193 -7.44 11.92 1.54
CA ARG A 193 -7.43 13.31 2.01
C ARG A 193 -8.84 13.89 2.07
N LEU A 194 -9.60 13.81 0.99
CA LEU A 194 -10.94 14.40 0.91
C LEU A 194 -11.91 13.76 1.93
N ILE A 195 -11.77 12.46 2.21
CA ILE A 195 -12.58 11.78 3.21
C ILE A 195 -12.22 12.29 4.61
N VAL A 196 -10.94 12.41 4.95
CA VAL A 196 -10.52 12.94 6.27
C VAL A 196 -10.97 14.40 6.42
N GLU A 197 -10.77 15.25 5.42
CA GLU A 197 -11.20 16.64 5.42
C GLU A 197 -12.71 16.80 5.69
N ARG A 198 -13.51 15.89 5.12
CA ARG A 198 -14.98 15.97 5.18
C ARG A 198 -15.57 15.34 6.45
N PHE A 199 -15.02 14.20 6.89
CA PHE A 199 -15.67 13.36 7.90
C PHE A 199 -14.99 13.41 9.28
N VAL A 200 -13.77 13.93 9.39
CA VAL A 200 -13.16 14.18 10.70
C VAL A 200 -13.64 15.50 11.24
N THR A 201 -14.70 15.44 12.04
CA THR A 201 -15.36 16.61 12.62
C THR A 201 -15.21 16.71 14.14
N ALA A 202 -14.82 15.61 14.81
CA ALA A 202 -14.67 15.54 16.25
C ALA A 202 -13.27 15.06 16.65
N PRO A 203 -12.79 15.44 17.87
CA PRO A 203 -11.48 14.98 18.38
C PRO A 203 -11.34 13.45 18.42
N VAL A 204 -12.41 12.71 18.73
CA VAL A 204 -12.41 11.25 18.74
C VAL A 204 -12.14 10.67 17.35
N ASP A 205 -12.70 11.26 16.30
CA ASP A 205 -12.47 10.84 14.92
C ASP A 205 -10.99 11.05 14.52
N ALA A 206 -10.43 12.21 14.92
CA ALA A 206 -9.02 12.51 14.69
C ALA A 206 -8.08 11.54 15.43
N GLY A 207 -8.42 11.19 16.68
CA GLY A 207 -7.70 10.19 17.46
C GLY A 207 -7.69 8.81 16.78
N LEU A 208 -8.86 8.32 16.36
CA LEU A 208 -8.98 7.05 15.63
C LEU A 208 -8.19 7.06 14.34
N CYS A 209 -8.27 8.16 13.57
CA CYS A 209 -7.55 8.27 12.31
C CYS A 209 -6.03 8.21 12.52
N ARG A 210 -5.48 8.85 13.57
CA ARG A 210 -4.06 8.78 13.92
C ARG A 210 -3.62 7.38 14.31
N ILE A 211 -4.39 6.69 15.16
CA ILE A 211 -4.10 5.32 15.60
C ILE A 211 -4.06 4.37 14.39
N ASP A 212 -5.09 4.42 13.55
CA ASP A 212 -5.15 3.55 12.38
C ASP A 212 -4.05 3.88 11.36
N HIS A 213 -3.75 5.17 11.16
CA HIS A 213 -2.67 5.61 10.28
C HIS A 213 -1.29 5.14 10.76
N ALA A 214 -0.99 5.26 12.06
CA ALA A 214 0.26 4.77 12.62
C ALA A 214 0.42 3.27 12.40
N GLY A 215 -0.57 2.47 12.78
CA GLY A 215 -0.52 1.03 12.61
C GLY A 215 -0.45 0.58 11.13
N VAL A 216 -1.10 1.31 10.22
CA VAL A 216 -1.00 1.05 8.78
C VAL A 216 0.42 1.31 8.27
N ARG A 217 1.02 2.45 8.62
CA ARG A 217 2.38 2.78 8.20
C ARG A 217 3.40 1.77 8.69
N GLU A 218 3.37 1.45 9.99
CA GLU A 218 4.30 0.48 10.60
C GLU A 218 4.23 -0.89 9.91
N ASN A 219 3.03 -1.41 9.70
CA ASN A 219 2.88 -2.72 9.07
C ASN A 219 3.21 -2.71 7.58
N TYR A 220 2.95 -1.60 6.88
CA TYR A 220 3.35 -1.46 5.48
C TYR A 220 4.86 -1.37 5.33
N LEU A 221 5.53 -0.60 6.19
CA LEU A 221 7.00 -0.51 6.23
C LEU A 221 7.62 -1.87 6.55
N PHE A 222 7.07 -2.61 7.51
CA PHE A 222 7.55 -3.95 7.84
C PHE A 222 7.45 -4.90 6.63
N ALA A 223 6.36 -4.83 5.86
CA ALA A 223 6.24 -5.59 4.62
C ALA A 223 7.26 -5.15 3.56
N LEU A 224 7.53 -3.84 3.43
CA LEU A 224 8.56 -3.33 2.51
C LEU A 224 9.98 -3.71 2.93
N ASP A 225 10.27 -3.76 4.23
CA ASP A 225 11.55 -4.19 4.77
C ASP A 225 11.83 -5.65 4.41
N GLU A 226 10.84 -6.51 4.58
CA GLU A 226 10.92 -7.91 4.17
C GLU A 226 11.13 -8.05 2.66
N ILE A 227 10.37 -7.31 1.85
CA ILE A 227 10.51 -7.32 0.40
C ILE A 227 11.91 -6.88 -0.02
N ALA A 228 12.43 -5.81 0.57
CA ALA A 228 13.76 -5.30 0.27
C ALA A 228 14.86 -6.30 0.64
N ALA A 229 14.83 -6.85 1.85
CA ALA A 229 15.78 -7.83 2.33
C ALA A 229 15.78 -9.09 1.45
N PHE A 230 14.60 -9.59 1.10
CA PHE A 230 14.44 -10.75 0.23
C PHE A 230 14.95 -10.50 -1.18
N THR A 231 14.64 -9.34 -1.76
CA THR A 231 15.08 -8.94 -3.09
C THR A 231 16.61 -8.87 -3.18
N LEU A 232 17.25 -8.35 -2.15
CA LEU A 232 18.70 -8.18 -2.12
C LEU A 232 19.46 -9.47 -1.72
N GLY A 233 18.74 -10.54 -1.35
CA GLY A 233 19.35 -11.80 -0.92
C GLY A 233 20.01 -11.69 0.46
N VAL A 234 19.71 -10.66 1.22
CA VAL A 234 20.01 -10.59 2.65
C VAL A 234 19.03 -11.56 3.31
N ALA A 235 19.52 -12.44 4.18
CA ALA A 235 18.79 -13.59 4.72
C ALA A 235 17.29 -13.33 4.92
N GLU A 236 16.46 -14.29 4.54
CA GLU A 236 15.02 -14.22 4.83
C GLU A 236 14.86 -13.86 6.31
N PRO A 237 14.04 -12.87 6.65
CA PRO A 237 13.78 -12.59 8.05
C PRO A 237 13.25 -13.88 8.68
N ALA A 238 14.00 -14.41 9.64
CA ALA A 238 13.60 -15.60 10.37
C ALA A 238 12.19 -15.36 10.93
N GLY A 239 11.25 -16.18 10.52
CA GLY A 239 9.82 -15.91 10.56
C GLY A 239 9.15 -15.88 11.93
N GLU A 240 9.73 -15.30 12.94
CA GLU A 240 9.01 -14.93 14.15
C GLU A 240 8.49 -13.51 14.09
N VAL A 241 7.29 -13.37 13.55
CA VAL A 241 6.51 -12.15 13.76
C VAL A 241 6.11 -12.11 15.23
N ASN A 242 6.75 -11.24 15.99
CA ASN A 242 6.31 -10.98 17.36
C ASN A 242 5.00 -10.18 17.34
N LEU A 243 3.89 -10.90 17.28
CA LEU A 243 2.54 -10.34 17.29
C LEU A 243 2.27 -9.45 18.52
N ALA A 244 2.99 -9.66 19.62
CA ALA A 244 2.81 -8.87 20.85
C ALA A 244 3.16 -7.39 20.67
N ARG A 245 4.03 -7.03 19.73
CA ARG A 245 4.35 -5.62 19.43
C ARG A 245 3.24 -4.86 18.70
N HIS A 246 2.21 -5.53 18.22
CA HIS A 246 1.19 -4.97 17.33
C HIS A 246 -0.22 -5.08 17.89
N LEU A 247 -0.38 -5.66 19.09
CA LEU A 247 -1.68 -5.86 19.76
C LEU A 247 -1.90 -4.91 20.95
N ASP A 248 -0.86 -4.18 21.37
CA ASP A 248 -0.94 -3.09 22.35
C ASP A 248 -1.21 -1.77 21.60
#